data_a5e0387b4bcc3cdbbea9018e53d58d8b
#
_entry.id   a5e0387b4bcc3cdbbea9018e53d58d8b
#
_cell.length_a   1.000
_cell.length_b   1.000
_cell.length_c   1.000
_cell.angle_alpha   90.00
_cell.angle_beta   90.00
_cell.angle_gamma   90.00
#
_symmetry.space_group_name_H-M   'P 1'
#
loop_
_entity.id
_entity.type
_entity.pdbx_description
1 polymer ?
#
loop_
_entity_poly.entity_id
_entity_poly.type
_entity_poly.pdbx_seq_one_letter_code
_entity_poly.pdbx_strand_id
1 'polypeptide(L)'
;MATEQKMSRWGLTAMVVGGMVGAGIFSLPRTFANATGPLGAVIAWLIAGAGMYMLARVFQALAERRPDIDAGVYAYAREGFGDYPGFLSAFGYWIGSCIGNVSYWVLIKSTLGAFFPVFGDGNTVIAIAVASVGIWLFHFLILRGVQQAAAINKIVTIAKVIPIMVFILILIFAFKVDLFSFNLYGGDLTTGLFEQVRATMLVTVFVFIGIEGASV
;
A
#
# COMPACT_ATOMS: atom_id res chain seq x y z
N MET A 1 4.99 -27.52 24.22
CA MET A 1 3.83 -26.91 23.57
C MET A 1 3.97 -25.41 23.71
N ALA A 2 4.37 -24.73 22.63
CA ALA A 2 4.40 -23.27 22.66
C ALA A 2 2.94 -22.79 22.68
N THR A 3 2.56 -22.04 23.69
CA THR A 3 1.27 -21.35 23.76
C THR A 3 1.20 -20.39 22.60
N GLU A 4 0.35 -20.68 21.61
CA GLU A 4 -0.01 -19.73 20.55
C GLU A 4 -0.57 -18.48 21.21
N GLN A 5 0.25 -17.44 21.30
CA GLN A 5 -0.21 -16.13 21.74
C GLN A 5 -1.09 -15.55 20.64
N LYS A 6 -2.39 -15.72 20.77
CA LYS A 6 -3.35 -15.07 19.88
C LYS A 6 -3.19 -13.57 19.99
N MET A 7 -2.92 -12.93 18.86
CA MET A 7 -2.80 -11.46 18.80
C MET A 7 -4.13 -10.81 19.18
N SER A 8 -4.06 -9.67 19.86
CA SER A 8 -5.26 -8.89 20.16
C SER A 8 -5.85 -8.30 18.88
N ARG A 9 -7.17 -8.02 18.88
CA ARG A 9 -7.86 -7.38 17.74
C ARG A 9 -7.17 -6.08 17.32
N TRP A 10 -6.70 -5.27 18.27
CA TRP A 10 -5.96 -4.04 18.01
C TRP A 10 -4.58 -4.30 17.39
N GLY A 11 -3.92 -5.39 17.80
CA GLY A 11 -2.65 -5.81 17.21
C GLY A 11 -2.79 -6.20 15.75
N LEU A 12 -3.82 -7.01 15.43
CA LEU A 12 -4.16 -7.38 14.06
C LEU A 12 -4.51 -6.16 13.21
N THR A 13 -5.37 -5.27 13.71
CA THR A 13 -5.74 -4.02 13.00
C THR A 13 -4.51 -3.17 12.72
N ALA A 14 -3.63 -2.99 13.72
CA ALA A 14 -2.41 -2.22 13.54
C ALA A 14 -1.46 -2.86 12.51
N MET A 15 -1.40 -4.19 12.45
CA MET A 15 -0.60 -4.92 11.47
C MET A 15 -1.14 -4.72 10.05
N VAL A 16 -2.44 -4.87 9.85
CA VAL A 16 -3.10 -4.67 8.54
C VAL A 16 -2.96 -3.22 8.07
N VAL A 17 -3.31 -2.25 8.92
CA VAL A 17 -3.14 -0.81 8.61
C VAL A 17 -1.67 -0.49 8.32
N GLY A 18 -0.76 -1.03 9.14
CA GLY A 18 0.68 -0.88 8.93
C GLY A 18 1.15 -1.46 7.59
N GLY A 19 0.59 -2.58 7.14
CA GLY A 19 0.85 -3.16 5.82
C GLY A 19 0.32 -2.32 4.66
N MET A 20 -0.90 -1.78 4.80
CA MET A 20 -1.54 -0.95 3.78
C MET A 20 -0.92 0.43 3.63
N VAL A 21 -0.43 1.04 4.72
CA VAL A 21 0.24 2.35 4.69
C VAL A 21 1.65 2.19 4.11
N GLY A 22 1.76 2.20 2.81
CA GLY A 22 3.00 2.05 2.03
C GLY A 22 3.24 3.21 1.06
N ALA A 23 4.07 2.99 0.03
CA ALA A 23 4.42 3.99 -0.98
C ALA A 23 3.21 4.58 -1.70
N GLY A 24 2.14 3.79 -1.88
CA GLY A 24 0.92 4.22 -2.54
C GLY A 24 0.33 5.48 -1.92
N ILE A 25 0.15 5.50 -0.59
CA ILE A 25 -0.50 6.64 0.09
C ILE A 25 0.32 7.93 -0.02
N PHE A 26 1.65 7.83 0.00
CA PHE A 26 2.53 9.00 -0.12
C PHE A 26 2.59 9.55 -1.55
N SER A 27 2.32 8.74 -2.57
CA SER A 27 2.27 9.16 -3.96
C SER A 27 0.91 9.74 -4.39
N LEU A 28 -0.16 9.47 -3.62
CA LEU A 28 -1.53 9.87 -3.95
C LEU A 28 -1.70 11.36 -4.27
N PRO A 29 -1.20 12.32 -3.44
CA PRO A 29 -1.46 13.73 -3.70
C PRO A 29 -0.95 14.17 -5.08
N ARG A 30 0.25 13.75 -5.45
CA ARG A 30 0.85 14.06 -6.77
C ARG A 30 0.08 13.38 -7.91
N THR A 31 -0.24 12.09 -7.73
CA THR A 31 -0.90 11.31 -8.78
C THR A 31 -2.31 11.82 -9.04
N PHE A 32 -3.07 12.11 -7.98
CA PHE A 32 -4.43 12.61 -8.12
C PHE A 32 -4.46 14.03 -8.65
N ALA A 33 -3.59 14.92 -8.18
CA ALA A 33 -3.51 16.29 -8.69
C ALA A 33 -3.27 16.37 -10.20
N ASN A 34 -2.55 15.39 -10.77
CA ASN A 34 -2.25 15.33 -12.20
C ASN A 34 -3.32 14.58 -13.03
N ALA A 35 -4.17 13.78 -12.41
CA ALA A 35 -5.05 12.85 -13.11
C ALA A 35 -6.54 13.14 -12.91
N THR A 36 -6.93 13.82 -11.84
CA THR A 36 -8.35 14.00 -11.50
C THR A 36 -8.61 15.22 -10.62
N GLY A 37 -9.84 15.73 -10.71
CA GLY A 37 -10.37 16.64 -9.70
C GLY A 37 -10.91 15.92 -8.47
N PRO A 38 -11.31 16.68 -7.43
CA PRO A 38 -11.85 16.13 -6.19
C PRO A 38 -13.03 15.18 -6.39
N LEU A 39 -13.94 15.47 -7.33
CA LEU A 39 -15.10 14.62 -7.60
C LEU A 39 -14.69 13.26 -8.16
N GLY A 40 -13.79 13.22 -9.14
CA GLY A 40 -13.27 11.96 -9.70
C GLY A 40 -12.50 11.15 -8.66
N ALA A 41 -11.73 11.81 -7.78
CA ALA A 41 -11.06 11.18 -6.67
C ALA A 41 -12.06 10.50 -5.72
N VAL A 42 -13.11 11.21 -5.29
CA VAL A 42 -14.14 10.65 -4.38
C VAL A 42 -14.82 9.44 -5.02
N ILE A 43 -15.19 9.52 -6.30
CA ILE A 43 -15.83 8.41 -7.02
C ILE A 43 -14.88 7.20 -7.07
N ALA A 44 -13.61 7.40 -7.42
CA ALA A 44 -12.61 6.33 -7.45
C ALA A 44 -12.47 5.66 -6.08
N TRP A 45 -12.41 6.45 -4.99
CA TRP A 45 -12.34 5.92 -3.63
C TRP A 45 -13.61 5.17 -3.21
N LEU A 46 -14.80 5.62 -3.59
CA LEU A 46 -16.05 4.92 -3.28
C LEU A 46 -16.10 3.55 -3.99
N ILE A 47 -15.72 3.50 -5.27
CA ILE A 47 -15.71 2.25 -6.04
C ILE A 47 -14.66 1.29 -5.47
N ALA A 48 -13.41 1.74 -5.31
CA ALA A 48 -12.34 0.91 -4.77
C ALA A 48 -12.63 0.48 -3.33
N GLY A 49 -13.11 1.38 -2.48
CA GLY A 49 -13.47 1.09 -1.10
C GLY A 49 -14.60 0.05 -0.98
N ALA A 50 -15.63 0.16 -1.81
CA ALA A 50 -16.69 -0.85 -1.85
C ALA A 50 -16.16 -2.22 -2.28
N GLY A 51 -15.32 -2.28 -3.33
CA GLY A 51 -14.69 -3.52 -3.77
C GLY A 51 -13.79 -4.13 -2.70
N MET A 52 -12.98 -3.32 -2.03
CA MET A 52 -12.09 -3.78 -0.96
C MET A 52 -12.85 -4.19 0.30
N TYR A 53 -13.96 -3.53 0.62
CA TYR A 53 -14.85 -3.99 1.69
C TYR A 53 -15.42 -5.38 1.39
N MET A 54 -15.88 -5.63 0.15
CA MET A 54 -16.35 -6.95 -0.27
C MET A 54 -15.23 -7.99 -0.17
N LEU A 55 -14.01 -7.65 -0.60
CA LEU A 55 -12.84 -8.54 -0.48
C LEU A 55 -12.54 -8.87 1.00
N ALA A 56 -12.56 -7.88 1.88
CA ALA A 56 -12.38 -8.10 3.32
C ALA A 56 -13.44 -9.04 3.90
N ARG A 57 -14.69 -8.90 3.46
CA ARG A 57 -15.79 -9.83 3.86
C ARG A 57 -15.56 -11.25 3.34
N VAL A 58 -14.99 -11.42 2.15
CA VAL A 58 -14.60 -12.73 1.63
C VAL A 58 -13.53 -13.38 2.51
N PHE A 59 -12.47 -12.65 2.83
CA PHE A 59 -11.41 -13.16 3.73
C PHE A 59 -11.96 -13.49 5.11
N GLN A 60 -12.81 -12.64 5.66
CA GLN A 60 -13.47 -12.94 6.93
C GLN A 60 -14.26 -14.26 6.86
N ALA A 61 -15.10 -14.43 5.83
CA ALA A 61 -15.89 -15.64 5.66
C ALA A 61 -15.03 -16.91 5.46
N LEU A 62 -13.90 -16.77 4.76
CA LEU A 62 -12.94 -17.88 4.58
C LEU A 62 -12.25 -18.23 5.90
N ALA A 63 -11.77 -17.25 6.66
CA ALA A 63 -11.17 -17.48 7.97
C ALA A 63 -12.13 -18.11 8.99
N GLU A 64 -13.41 -17.73 8.95
CA GLU A 64 -14.45 -18.33 9.81
C GLU A 64 -14.81 -19.76 9.42
N ARG A 65 -14.84 -20.07 8.09
CA ARG A 65 -15.21 -21.40 7.57
C ARG A 65 -14.07 -22.39 7.57
N ARG A 66 -12.86 -21.92 7.42
CA ARG A 66 -11.64 -22.75 7.31
C ARG A 66 -10.54 -22.20 8.25
N PRO A 67 -10.79 -22.28 9.58
CA PRO A 67 -9.82 -21.83 10.58
C PRO A 67 -8.56 -22.72 10.65
N ASP A 68 -8.57 -23.85 9.94
CA ASP A 68 -7.48 -24.79 9.80
C ASP A 68 -6.45 -24.35 8.73
N ILE A 69 -6.77 -23.34 7.91
CA ILE A 69 -5.92 -22.83 6.85
C ILE A 69 -5.18 -21.59 7.35
N ASP A 70 -3.86 -21.70 7.50
CA ASP A 70 -3.00 -20.69 8.13
C ASP A 70 -2.05 -20.00 7.14
N ALA A 71 -2.15 -20.28 5.85
CA ALA A 71 -1.21 -19.78 4.84
C ALA A 71 -1.80 -18.72 3.88
N GLY A 72 -2.87 -18.05 4.30
CA GLY A 72 -3.45 -16.90 3.58
C GLY A 72 -3.99 -17.21 2.18
N VAL A 73 -3.91 -16.22 1.28
CA VAL A 73 -4.54 -16.24 -0.05
C VAL A 73 -4.16 -17.47 -0.88
N TYR A 74 -2.89 -17.87 -0.85
CA TYR A 74 -2.38 -19.05 -1.54
C TYR A 74 -3.09 -20.33 -1.12
N ALA A 75 -3.24 -20.54 0.18
CA ALA A 75 -3.82 -21.78 0.69
C ALA A 75 -5.32 -21.87 0.38
N TYR A 76 -6.05 -20.76 0.44
CA TYR A 76 -7.45 -20.71 0.01
C TYR A 76 -7.61 -21.01 -1.48
N ALA A 77 -6.73 -20.46 -2.32
CA ALA A 77 -6.75 -20.74 -3.76
C ALA A 77 -6.46 -22.22 -4.07
N ARG A 78 -5.48 -22.81 -3.37
CA ARG A 78 -5.11 -24.21 -3.51
C ARG A 78 -6.23 -25.14 -3.09
N GLU A 79 -6.82 -24.88 -1.95
CA GLU A 79 -7.88 -25.71 -1.38
C GLU A 79 -9.17 -25.63 -2.21
N GLY A 80 -9.51 -24.46 -2.72
CA GLY A 80 -10.74 -24.25 -3.50
C GLY A 80 -10.65 -24.68 -4.96
N PHE A 81 -9.47 -24.58 -5.58
CA PHE A 81 -9.29 -24.72 -7.03
C PHE A 81 -8.17 -25.69 -7.44
N GLY A 82 -7.43 -26.23 -6.49
CA GLY A 82 -6.33 -27.18 -6.73
C GLY A 82 -4.95 -26.55 -6.79
N ASP A 83 -3.93 -27.41 -7.02
CA ASP A 83 -2.52 -27.02 -6.90
C ASP A 83 -2.09 -25.97 -7.91
N TYR A 84 -2.58 -26.00 -9.15
CA TYR A 84 -2.17 -25.05 -10.18
C TYR A 84 -2.64 -23.61 -9.92
N PRO A 85 -3.93 -23.35 -9.61
CA PRO A 85 -4.36 -22.03 -9.18
C PRO A 85 -3.70 -21.56 -7.86
N GLY A 86 -3.45 -22.47 -6.93
CA GLY A 86 -2.69 -22.18 -5.73
C GLY A 86 -1.29 -21.70 -6.05
N PHE A 87 -0.56 -22.41 -6.92
CA PHE A 87 0.76 -21.99 -7.39
C PHE A 87 0.73 -20.63 -8.07
N LEU A 88 -0.22 -20.37 -8.98
CA LEU A 88 -0.34 -19.08 -9.66
C LEU A 88 -0.60 -17.94 -8.68
N SER A 89 -1.41 -18.18 -7.65
CA SER A 89 -1.68 -17.21 -6.59
C SER A 89 -0.41 -16.87 -5.81
N ALA A 90 0.35 -17.88 -5.38
CA ALA A 90 1.61 -17.70 -4.67
C ALA A 90 2.66 -16.98 -5.52
N PHE A 91 2.81 -17.40 -6.77
CA PHE A 91 3.77 -16.85 -7.72
C PHE A 91 3.45 -15.39 -8.07
N GLY A 92 2.18 -15.10 -8.36
CA GLY A 92 1.72 -13.73 -8.63
C GLY A 92 1.93 -12.82 -7.43
N TYR A 93 1.64 -13.28 -6.22
CA TYR A 93 1.89 -12.54 -4.99
C TYR A 93 3.37 -12.26 -4.77
N TRP A 94 4.21 -13.25 -4.99
CA TRP A 94 5.68 -13.10 -4.89
C TRP A 94 6.22 -12.08 -5.89
N ILE A 95 5.84 -12.17 -7.18
CA ILE A 95 6.25 -11.19 -8.19
C ILE A 95 5.74 -9.80 -7.84
N GLY A 96 4.47 -9.67 -7.45
CA GLY A 96 3.87 -8.41 -7.03
C GLY A 96 4.63 -7.78 -5.87
N SER A 97 5.04 -8.58 -4.89
CA SER A 97 5.85 -8.14 -3.74
C SER A 97 7.24 -7.66 -4.16
N CYS A 98 7.89 -8.36 -5.11
CA CYS A 98 9.18 -7.92 -5.65
C CYS A 98 9.07 -6.56 -6.34
N ILE A 99 8.06 -6.37 -7.20
CA ILE A 99 7.81 -5.09 -7.89
C ILE A 99 7.45 -4.00 -6.88
N GLY A 100 6.64 -4.32 -5.86
CA GLY A 100 6.30 -3.42 -4.77
C GLY A 100 7.53 -2.91 -4.03
N ASN A 101 8.47 -3.80 -3.70
CA ASN A 101 9.74 -3.42 -3.06
C ASN A 101 10.56 -2.45 -3.92
N VAL A 102 10.62 -2.69 -5.24
CA VAL A 102 11.28 -1.74 -6.17
C VAL A 102 10.60 -0.38 -6.12
N SER A 103 9.26 -0.33 -6.13
CA SER A 103 8.48 0.91 -6.06
C SER A 103 8.77 1.70 -4.79
N TYR A 104 8.92 1.04 -3.64
CA TYR A 104 9.31 1.70 -2.39
C TYR A 104 10.69 2.37 -2.50
N TRP A 105 11.67 1.68 -3.05
CA TRP A 105 13.00 2.24 -3.23
C TRP A 105 13.03 3.38 -4.26
N VAL A 106 12.23 3.30 -5.32
CA VAL A 106 12.09 4.40 -6.28
C VAL A 106 11.50 5.64 -5.59
N LEU A 107 10.45 5.47 -4.79
CA LEU A 107 9.85 6.58 -4.02
C LEU A 107 10.86 7.21 -3.05
N ILE A 108 11.58 6.41 -2.27
CA ILE A 108 12.61 6.91 -1.34
C ILE A 108 13.65 7.74 -2.08
N LYS A 109 14.17 7.21 -3.18
CA LYS A 109 15.25 7.88 -3.95
C LYS A 109 14.76 9.13 -4.65
N SER A 110 13.56 9.13 -5.24
CA SER A 110 12.98 10.33 -5.86
C SER A 110 12.69 11.42 -4.83
N THR A 111 12.29 11.04 -3.62
CA THR A 111 12.13 11.97 -2.51
C THR A 111 13.47 12.55 -2.07
N LEU A 112 14.52 11.73 -1.98
CA LEU A 112 15.88 12.20 -1.70
C LEU A 112 16.42 13.09 -2.82
N GLY A 113 15.99 12.88 -4.07
CA GLY A 113 16.35 13.70 -5.22
C GLY A 113 15.94 15.17 -5.07
N ALA A 114 14.86 15.44 -4.32
CA ALA A 114 14.44 16.81 -4.00
C ALA A 114 15.48 17.57 -3.13
N PHE A 115 16.27 16.85 -2.34
CA PHE A 115 17.30 17.42 -1.45
C PHE A 115 18.72 17.24 -2.04
N PHE A 116 18.94 16.14 -2.74
CA PHE A 116 20.22 15.73 -3.29
C PHE A 116 20.08 15.45 -4.80
N PRO A 117 20.42 16.37 -5.70
CA PRO A 117 20.22 16.22 -7.15
C PRO A 117 20.86 14.99 -7.76
N VAL A 118 21.86 14.40 -7.09
CA VAL A 118 22.55 13.17 -7.53
C VAL A 118 21.61 11.98 -7.69
N PHE A 119 20.48 11.95 -6.96
CA PHE A 119 19.46 10.89 -7.06
C PHE A 119 18.48 11.11 -8.22
N GLY A 120 18.35 12.33 -8.76
CA GLY A 120 17.38 12.67 -9.81
C GLY A 120 15.97 12.20 -9.45
N ASP A 121 15.24 11.63 -10.39
CA ASP A 121 13.92 11.00 -10.17
C ASP A 121 14.02 9.57 -9.60
N GLY A 122 15.15 9.21 -9.02
CA GLY A 122 15.38 7.87 -8.44
C GLY A 122 15.90 6.82 -9.44
N ASN A 123 16.30 7.23 -10.64
CA ASN A 123 16.76 6.37 -11.73
C ASN A 123 18.24 6.49 -12.08
N THR A 124 19.00 7.31 -11.36
CA THR A 124 20.44 7.48 -11.58
C THR A 124 21.22 6.24 -11.11
N VAL A 125 22.43 6.05 -11.64
CA VAL A 125 23.31 4.92 -11.24
C VAL A 125 23.55 4.91 -9.72
N ILE A 126 23.78 6.09 -9.13
CA ILE A 126 23.97 6.23 -7.69
C ILE A 126 22.70 5.84 -6.93
N ALA A 127 21.53 6.28 -7.41
CA ALA A 127 20.26 5.89 -6.83
C ALA A 127 20.05 4.37 -6.86
N ILE A 128 20.40 3.69 -7.95
CA ILE A 128 20.31 2.24 -8.08
C ILE A 128 21.28 1.55 -7.12
N ALA A 129 22.52 2.01 -7.03
CA ALA A 129 23.51 1.47 -6.12
C ALA A 129 23.07 1.57 -4.64
N VAL A 130 22.56 2.74 -4.22
CA VAL A 130 22.04 2.95 -2.86
C VAL A 130 20.85 2.03 -2.56
N ALA A 131 19.91 1.87 -3.51
CA ALA A 131 18.80 0.94 -3.35
C ALA A 131 19.27 -0.51 -3.21
N SER A 132 20.25 -0.93 -4.02
CA SER A 132 20.81 -2.28 -3.95
C SER A 132 21.46 -2.55 -2.60
N VAL A 133 22.26 -1.62 -2.10
CA VAL A 133 22.84 -1.73 -0.75
C VAL A 133 21.75 -1.83 0.31
N GLY A 134 20.72 -1.00 0.22
CA GLY A 134 19.59 -1.03 1.15
C GLY A 134 18.84 -2.36 1.14
N ILE A 135 18.55 -2.92 -0.04
CA ILE A 135 17.88 -4.23 -0.18
C ILE A 135 18.72 -5.32 0.48
N TRP A 136 20.03 -5.36 0.24
CA TRP A 136 20.92 -6.34 0.86
C TRP A 136 21.00 -6.16 2.38
N LEU A 137 21.01 -4.92 2.87
CA LEU A 137 20.99 -4.63 4.30
C LEU A 137 19.73 -5.20 4.96
N PHE A 138 18.55 -4.96 4.40
CA PHE A 138 17.30 -5.52 4.90
C PHE A 138 17.26 -7.05 4.78
N HIS A 139 17.80 -7.61 3.70
CA HIS A 139 17.92 -9.05 3.55
C HIS A 139 18.73 -9.68 4.70
N PHE A 140 19.92 -9.17 4.98
CA PHE A 140 20.74 -9.65 6.12
C PHE A 140 20.08 -9.41 7.48
N LEU A 141 19.33 -8.31 7.64
CA LEU A 141 18.58 -8.05 8.85
C LEU A 141 17.51 -9.12 9.10
N ILE A 142 16.76 -9.49 8.06
CA ILE A 142 15.73 -10.54 8.14
C ILE A 142 16.36 -11.90 8.45
N LEU A 143 17.51 -12.22 7.87
CA LEU A 143 18.25 -13.46 8.16
C LEU A 143 18.70 -13.55 9.62
N ARG A 144 18.90 -12.41 10.32
CA ARG A 144 19.26 -12.38 11.75
C ARG A 144 18.09 -12.65 12.69
N GLY A 145 16.87 -12.66 12.19
CA GLY A 145 15.70 -13.05 12.95
C GLY A 145 14.50 -12.11 12.80
N VAL A 146 13.32 -12.71 12.73
CA VAL A 146 12.03 -12.05 12.50
C VAL A 146 11.67 -11.09 13.64
N GLN A 147 12.10 -11.34 14.88
CA GLN A 147 11.79 -10.47 16.04
C GLN A 147 12.41 -9.08 15.89
N GLN A 148 13.63 -8.99 15.37
CA GLN A 148 14.28 -7.69 15.12
C GLN A 148 13.59 -6.92 14.00
N ALA A 149 13.18 -7.63 12.95
CA ALA A 149 12.41 -7.05 11.86
C ALA A 149 11.04 -6.52 12.35
N ALA A 150 10.36 -7.24 13.23
CA ALA A 150 9.09 -6.81 13.82
C ALA A 150 9.21 -5.55 14.68
N ALA A 151 10.29 -5.43 15.48
CA ALA A 151 10.55 -4.22 16.27
C ALA A 151 10.78 -2.99 15.37
N ILE A 152 11.57 -3.15 14.30
CA ILE A 152 11.80 -2.09 13.31
C ILE A 152 10.48 -1.73 12.61
N ASN A 153 9.68 -2.73 12.20
CA ASN A 153 8.40 -2.48 11.56
C ASN A 153 7.45 -1.65 12.44
N LYS A 154 7.43 -1.88 13.75
CA LYS A 154 6.64 -1.07 14.69
C LYS A 154 7.07 0.39 14.68
N ILE A 155 8.37 0.67 14.76
CA ILE A 155 8.92 2.04 14.74
C ILE A 155 8.59 2.70 13.41
N VAL A 156 8.82 2.01 12.29
CA VAL A 156 8.54 2.51 10.95
C VAL A 156 7.05 2.78 10.74
N THR A 157 6.15 1.94 11.30
CA THR A 157 4.70 2.16 11.21
C THR A 157 4.29 3.44 11.92
N ILE A 158 4.81 3.71 13.11
CA ILE A 158 4.56 4.95 13.82
C ILE A 158 5.12 6.13 13.02
N ALA A 159 6.37 6.02 12.54
CA ALA A 159 7.05 7.07 11.79
C ALA A 159 6.35 7.43 10.47
N LYS A 160 5.63 6.49 9.83
CA LYS A 160 4.88 6.78 8.59
C LYS A 160 3.45 7.26 8.84
N VAL A 161 2.79 6.87 9.94
CA VAL A 161 1.43 7.32 10.27
C VAL A 161 1.41 8.76 10.78
N ILE A 162 2.37 9.16 11.61
CA ILE A 162 2.44 10.51 12.17
C ILE A 162 2.46 11.60 11.08
N PRO A 163 3.33 11.57 10.06
CA PRO A 163 3.33 12.57 9.00
C PRO A 163 2.00 12.65 8.23
N ILE A 164 1.34 11.51 8.02
CA ILE A 164 0.03 11.48 7.35
C ILE A 164 -1.02 12.20 8.18
N MET A 165 -1.07 11.94 9.48
CA MET A 165 -2.00 12.62 10.39
C MET A 165 -1.73 14.13 10.46
N VAL A 166 -0.45 14.53 10.55
CA VAL A 166 -0.05 15.93 10.51
C VAL A 166 -0.44 16.59 9.18
N PHE A 167 -0.21 15.89 8.06
CA PHE A 167 -0.62 16.39 6.73
C PHE A 167 -2.14 16.60 6.64
N ILE A 168 -2.94 15.64 7.13
CA ILE A 168 -4.41 15.79 7.16
C ILE A 168 -4.83 17.00 8.00
N LEU A 169 -4.22 17.19 9.17
CA LEU A 169 -4.50 18.33 10.02
C LEU A 169 -4.15 19.65 9.34
N ILE A 170 -2.97 19.73 8.69
CA ILE A 170 -2.57 20.94 7.94
C ILE A 170 -3.58 21.24 6.82
N LEU A 171 -4.06 20.21 6.10
CA LEU A 171 -5.03 20.39 5.02
C LEU A 171 -6.36 20.99 5.50
N ILE A 172 -6.80 20.67 6.72
CA ILE A 172 -8.02 21.27 7.30
C ILE A 172 -7.85 22.78 7.43
N PHE A 173 -6.69 23.26 7.90
CA PHE A 173 -6.42 24.68 8.06
C PHE A 173 -6.05 25.38 6.75
N ALA A 174 -5.47 24.65 5.79
CA ALA A 174 -5.07 25.20 4.50
C ALA A 174 -6.17 25.11 3.42
N PHE A 175 -7.35 24.63 3.77
CA PHE A 175 -8.44 24.43 2.82
C PHE A 175 -8.93 25.77 2.24
N LYS A 176 -8.98 25.85 0.90
CA LYS A 176 -9.45 27.02 0.14
C LYS A 176 -10.65 26.63 -0.71
N VAL A 177 -11.82 27.19 -0.37
CA VAL A 177 -13.09 26.89 -1.03
C VAL A 177 -13.06 27.23 -2.52
N ASP A 178 -12.45 28.36 -2.89
CA ASP A 178 -12.38 28.81 -4.27
C ASP A 178 -11.58 27.84 -5.16
N LEU A 179 -10.44 27.37 -4.68
CA LEU A 179 -9.63 26.38 -5.38
C LEU A 179 -10.32 25.01 -5.46
N PHE A 180 -11.04 24.64 -4.41
CA PHE A 180 -11.80 23.39 -4.39
C PHE A 180 -12.93 23.43 -5.41
N SER A 181 -13.72 24.50 -5.47
CA SER A 181 -14.81 24.64 -6.43
C SER A 181 -14.34 24.71 -7.87
N PHE A 182 -13.24 25.43 -8.13
CA PHE A 182 -12.61 25.50 -9.46
C PHE A 182 -12.14 24.12 -9.93
N ASN A 183 -11.49 23.37 -9.06
CA ASN A 183 -10.92 22.05 -9.40
C ASN A 183 -11.91 20.89 -9.27
N LEU A 184 -13.14 21.13 -8.85
CA LEU A 184 -14.10 20.05 -8.52
C LEU A 184 -14.21 18.98 -9.62
N TYR A 185 -14.27 19.42 -10.88
CA TYR A 185 -14.35 18.55 -12.06
C TYR A 185 -13.02 18.37 -12.78
N GLY A 186 -11.91 18.78 -12.18
CA GLY A 186 -10.57 18.64 -12.75
C GLY A 186 -9.92 19.97 -13.19
N GLY A 187 -10.55 21.11 -12.98
CA GLY A 187 -9.98 22.43 -13.31
C GLY A 187 -9.56 22.51 -14.77
N ASP A 188 -8.25 22.64 -15.02
CA ASP A 188 -7.67 22.73 -16.37
C ASP A 188 -7.51 21.38 -17.09
N LEU A 189 -7.95 20.25 -16.47
CA LEU A 189 -7.89 18.94 -17.12
C LEU A 189 -8.89 18.88 -18.28
N THR A 190 -8.42 18.47 -19.45
CA THR A 190 -9.22 18.30 -20.66
C THR A 190 -9.97 16.96 -20.72
N THR A 191 -9.68 16.07 -19.76
CA THR A 191 -10.26 14.72 -19.70
C THR A 191 -11.62 14.72 -19.02
N GLY A 192 -12.57 13.93 -19.56
CA GLY A 192 -13.88 13.73 -18.95
C GLY A 192 -13.80 12.99 -17.61
N LEU A 193 -14.84 13.11 -16.78
CA LEU A 193 -14.91 12.52 -15.44
C LEU A 193 -14.65 11.00 -15.45
N PHE A 194 -15.16 10.27 -16.42
CA PHE A 194 -14.93 8.83 -16.54
C PHE A 194 -13.45 8.49 -16.72
N GLU A 195 -12.76 9.22 -17.60
CA GLU A 195 -11.32 9.02 -17.81
C GLU A 195 -10.49 9.40 -16.59
N GLN A 196 -10.89 10.45 -15.88
CA GLN A 196 -10.26 10.85 -14.60
C GLN A 196 -10.37 9.73 -13.57
N VAL A 197 -11.56 9.15 -13.39
CA VAL A 197 -11.80 8.02 -12.49
C VAL A 197 -10.97 6.81 -12.92
N ARG A 198 -10.99 6.47 -14.20
CA ARG A 198 -10.23 5.34 -14.76
C ARG A 198 -8.73 5.50 -14.55
N ALA A 199 -8.20 6.70 -14.76
CA ALA A 199 -6.77 6.98 -14.60
C ALA A 199 -6.29 6.82 -13.14
N THR A 200 -7.18 7.05 -12.17
CA THR A 200 -6.85 6.95 -10.75
C THR A 200 -7.16 5.59 -10.13
N MET A 201 -7.98 4.75 -10.77
CA MET A 201 -8.44 3.46 -10.22
C MET A 201 -7.28 2.53 -9.83
N LEU A 202 -6.26 2.37 -10.69
CA LEU A 202 -5.14 1.47 -10.40
C LEU A 202 -4.38 1.91 -9.14
N VAL A 203 -4.12 3.21 -8.98
CA VAL A 203 -3.43 3.74 -7.80
C VAL A 203 -4.32 3.62 -6.57
N THR A 204 -5.62 3.87 -6.70
CA THR A 204 -6.57 3.73 -5.60
C THR A 204 -6.66 2.30 -5.10
N VAL A 205 -6.72 1.32 -6.02
CA VAL A 205 -6.67 -0.12 -5.66
C VAL A 205 -5.33 -0.49 -5.06
N PHE A 206 -4.22 0.01 -5.61
CA PHE A 206 -2.86 -0.26 -5.11
C PHE A 206 -2.67 0.15 -3.64
N VAL A 207 -3.29 1.24 -3.19
CA VAL A 207 -3.20 1.71 -1.80
C VAL A 207 -3.84 0.74 -0.81
N PHE A 208 -4.77 -0.11 -1.25
CA PHE A 208 -5.42 -1.12 -0.40
C PHE A 208 -4.67 -2.45 -0.33
N ILE A 209 -3.57 -2.63 -1.09
CA ILE A 209 -2.73 -3.83 -0.98
C ILE A 209 -2.20 -3.92 0.45
N GLY A 210 -2.29 -5.13 1.03
CA GLY A 210 -2.01 -5.38 2.43
C GLY A 210 -3.25 -5.78 3.23
N ILE A 211 -4.48 -5.61 2.68
CA ILE A 211 -5.72 -6.02 3.33
C ILE A 211 -5.78 -7.55 3.51
N GLU A 212 -5.11 -8.28 2.64
CA GLU A 212 -4.96 -9.74 2.71
C GLU A 212 -4.24 -10.20 3.98
N GLY A 213 -3.42 -9.36 4.59
CA GLY A 213 -2.79 -9.62 5.87
C GLY A 213 -3.77 -9.83 7.04
N ALA A 214 -5.06 -9.53 6.84
CA ALA A 214 -6.11 -9.88 7.80
C ALA A 214 -6.49 -11.38 7.77
N SER A 215 -6.04 -12.13 6.77
CA SER A 215 -6.36 -13.55 6.57
C SER A 215 -5.24 -14.50 7.04
N VAL A 216 -4.19 -13.98 7.68
CA VAL A 216 -3.02 -14.72 8.17
C VAL A 216 -2.97 -14.73 9.68
#